data_83477877223c53548138879ec7f88cd1
#
_entry.id   83477877223c53548138879ec7f88cd1
#
_cell.length_a   1.000
_cell.length_b   1.000
_cell.length_c   1.000
_cell.angle_alpha   90.00
_cell.angle_beta   90.00
_cell.angle_gamma   90.00
#
_symmetry.space_group_name_H-M   'P 1'
#
loop_
_entity.id
_entity.type
_entity.pdbx_description
1 polymer ?
#
loop_
_entity_poly.entity_id
_entity_poly.type
_entity_poly.pdbx_seq_one_letter_code
_entity_poly.pdbx_strand_id
1 'polypeptide(L)'
;MSIPKIVSYSMPQAHEFTPNKTNWPLHTSRAVLLVHDMQQYFLDFYDLTQEPIPELIKNTKALIDAARQYNIPVVYTAQPGNQSPEYRQLLTDFWGPGLKDEPSITQIFPKISPQKNDTVLTKWRYSVFKFSPLEQLMRDSGRDQLIICGVYAHIGCLMSAAEAFMLNIQPFLCGDALADFSREEHDMALKYASTRCAQVMTTQQVIQAWIQE
;
A
#
# COMPACT_ATOMS: atom_id res chain seq x y z
N MET A 1 -8.16 -0.22 -22.01
CA MET A 1 -8.89 0.67 -21.07
C MET A 1 -7.84 1.38 -20.23
N SER A 2 -8.13 2.57 -19.72
CA SER A 2 -7.29 3.28 -18.75
C SER A 2 -8.03 3.30 -17.42
N ILE A 3 -7.34 3.64 -16.34
CA ILE A 3 -7.97 3.89 -15.04
C ILE A 3 -9.02 4.99 -15.21
N PRO A 4 -10.27 4.81 -14.74
CA PRO A 4 -11.31 5.84 -14.85
C PRO A 4 -11.02 7.01 -13.88
N LYS A 5 -11.62 8.17 -14.12
CA LYS A 5 -11.61 9.25 -13.13
C LYS A 5 -12.37 8.78 -11.88
N ILE A 6 -11.75 8.93 -10.72
CA ILE A 6 -12.27 8.42 -9.46
C ILE A 6 -13.11 9.52 -8.78
N VAL A 7 -14.33 9.15 -8.40
CA VAL A 7 -15.23 10.05 -7.67
C VAL A 7 -14.80 10.09 -6.20
N SER A 8 -14.79 11.30 -5.63
CA SER A 8 -14.45 11.50 -4.22
C SER A 8 -15.42 10.78 -3.28
N TYR A 9 -14.89 10.21 -2.21
CA TYR A 9 -15.67 9.53 -1.17
C TYR A 9 -15.00 9.74 0.20
N SER A 10 -15.77 9.65 1.28
CA SER A 10 -15.23 9.79 2.64
C SER A 10 -14.30 8.64 3.01
N MET A 11 -13.16 8.94 3.65
CA MET A 11 -12.26 7.92 4.18
C MET A 11 -12.99 7.02 5.19
N PRO A 12 -12.88 5.68 5.07
CA PRO A 12 -13.45 4.76 6.05
C PRO A 12 -12.91 5.00 7.46
N GLN A 13 -13.78 4.99 8.45
CA GLN A 13 -13.42 5.24 9.85
C GLN A 13 -13.35 3.93 10.67
N ALA A 14 -12.60 3.93 11.76
CA ALA A 14 -12.36 2.73 12.59
C ALA A 14 -13.64 1.96 12.97
N HIS A 15 -14.73 2.67 13.28
CA HIS A 15 -16.00 2.05 13.68
C HIS A 15 -16.77 1.39 12.52
N GLU A 16 -16.36 1.66 11.27
CA GLU A 16 -16.94 1.08 10.06
C GLU A 16 -16.19 -0.18 9.62
N PHE A 17 -14.99 -0.43 10.17
CA PHE A 17 -14.20 -1.60 9.79
C PHE A 17 -14.88 -2.90 10.26
N THR A 18 -14.93 -3.88 9.37
CA THR A 18 -15.35 -5.23 9.74
C THR A 18 -14.39 -5.77 10.80
N PRO A 19 -14.90 -6.34 11.93
CA PRO A 19 -14.05 -6.90 12.97
C PRO A 19 -13.03 -7.92 12.43
N ASN A 20 -11.79 -7.79 12.90
CA ASN A 20 -10.73 -8.73 12.54
C ASN A 20 -11.00 -10.13 13.12
N LYS A 21 -10.66 -11.16 12.35
CA LYS A 21 -10.60 -12.55 12.86
C LYS A 21 -9.35 -12.84 13.69
N THR A 22 -8.32 -12.02 13.52
CA THR A 22 -7.04 -12.16 14.20
C THR A 22 -6.83 -11.03 15.20
N ASN A 23 -5.95 -11.28 16.17
CA ASN A 23 -5.48 -10.26 17.11
C ASN A 23 -3.95 -10.41 17.23
N TRP A 24 -3.25 -10.25 16.09
CA TRP A 24 -1.80 -10.34 16.05
C TRP A 24 -1.16 -9.12 16.74
N PRO A 25 -0.24 -9.32 17.68
CA PRO A 25 0.54 -8.20 18.17
C PRO A 25 1.47 -7.68 17.07
N LEU A 26 1.57 -6.36 16.97
CA LEU A 26 2.46 -5.70 16.01
C LEU A 26 3.76 -5.30 16.71
N HIS A 27 4.90 -5.72 16.15
CA HIS A 27 6.22 -5.51 16.73
C HIS A 27 7.13 -4.69 15.80
N THR A 28 7.81 -3.68 16.35
CA THR A 28 8.77 -2.84 15.62
C THR A 28 9.92 -3.65 15.03
N SER A 29 10.40 -4.65 15.78
CA SER A 29 11.50 -5.53 15.36
C SER A 29 11.13 -6.49 14.21
N ARG A 30 9.84 -6.76 14.01
CA ARG A 30 9.30 -7.66 12.98
C ARG A 30 8.70 -6.93 11.79
N ALA A 31 8.40 -5.64 11.93
CA ALA A 31 7.63 -4.84 10.99
C ALA A 31 8.45 -4.34 9.79
N VAL A 32 7.81 -4.28 8.63
CA VAL A 32 8.21 -3.51 7.43
C VAL A 32 7.01 -2.69 7.00
N LEU A 33 7.20 -1.40 6.73
CA LEU A 33 6.16 -0.54 6.17
C LEU A 33 6.24 -0.55 4.65
N LEU A 34 5.16 -0.95 3.98
CA LEU A 34 5.00 -0.89 2.52
C LEU A 34 4.13 0.31 2.13
N VAL A 35 4.71 1.25 1.40
CA VAL A 35 4.03 2.37 0.76
C VAL A 35 3.78 1.99 -0.71
N HIS A 36 2.56 1.53 -0.99
CA HIS A 36 2.21 0.84 -2.23
C HIS A 36 1.76 1.83 -3.31
N ASP A 37 2.50 1.90 -4.43
CA ASP A 37 2.19 2.60 -5.69
C ASP A 37 1.71 4.06 -5.50
N MET A 38 2.26 4.79 -4.54
CA MET A 38 1.92 6.19 -4.27
C MET A 38 2.63 7.16 -5.23
N GLN A 39 2.59 6.82 -6.53
CA GLN A 39 3.11 7.66 -7.61
C GLN A 39 2.08 8.70 -8.06
N GLN A 40 2.57 9.83 -8.57
CA GLN A 40 1.71 10.90 -9.10
C GLN A 40 0.69 10.36 -10.11
N TYR A 41 1.11 9.46 -11.02
CA TYR A 41 0.26 8.83 -12.01
C TYR A 41 -1.04 8.24 -11.42
N PHE A 42 -0.94 7.51 -10.33
CA PHE A 42 -2.13 6.86 -9.73
C PHE A 42 -3.00 7.86 -8.96
N LEU A 43 -2.40 8.90 -8.42
CA LEU A 43 -3.13 9.94 -7.69
C LEU A 43 -3.81 10.94 -8.61
N ASP A 44 -3.35 11.13 -9.84
CA ASP A 44 -3.94 12.05 -10.83
C ASP A 44 -5.35 11.63 -11.29
N PHE A 45 -5.78 10.41 -11.01
CA PHE A 45 -7.15 9.96 -11.27
C PHE A 45 -8.16 10.45 -10.23
N TYR A 46 -7.68 10.97 -9.09
CA TYR A 46 -8.50 11.58 -8.04
C TYR A 46 -8.51 13.11 -8.13
N ASP A 47 -9.46 13.75 -7.43
CA ASP A 47 -9.33 15.13 -7.02
C ASP A 47 -8.45 15.19 -5.75
N LEU A 48 -7.24 15.72 -5.88
CA LEU A 48 -6.27 15.77 -4.78
C LEU A 48 -6.68 16.67 -3.61
N THR A 49 -7.73 17.47 -3.79
CA THR A 49 -8.26 18.40 -2.77
C THR A 49 -9.44 17.81 -2.00
N GLN A 50 -9.97 16.68 -2.46
CA GLN A 50 -11.15 16.02 -1.90
C GLN A 50 -10.79 14.68 -1.27
N GLU A 51 -11.58 14.26 -0.26
CA GLU A 51 -11.45 12.91 0.30
C GLU A 51 -11.61 11.81 -0.77
N PRO A 52 -10.84 10.73 -0.67
CA PRO A 52 -10.02 10.32 0.49
C PRO A 52 -8.56 10.81 0.45
N ILE A 53 -8.13 11.58 -0.55
CA ILE A 53 -6.70 11.81 -0.82
C ILE A 53 -5.98 12.67 0.24
N PRO A 54 -6.53 13.79 0.75
CA PRO A 54 -5.87 14.55 1.81
C PRO A 54 -5.58 13.70 3.05
N GLU A 55 -6.54 12.85 3.47
CA GLU A 55 -6.38 11.97 4.61
C GLU A 55 -5.42 10.81 4.32
N LEU A 56 -5.51 10.18 3.15
CA LEU A 56 -4.55 9.17 2.69
C LEU A 56 -3.10 9.67 2.79
N ILE A 57 -2.82 10.86 2.24
CA ILE A 57 -1.47 11.43 2.25
C ILE A 57 -1.01 11.74 3.67
N LYS A 58 -1.88 12.35 4.49
CA LYS A 58 -1.61 12.65 5.90
C LYS A 58 -1.27 11.39 6.69
N ASN A 59 -2.09 10.36 6.58
CA ASN A 59 -1.93 9.11 7.31
C ASN A 59 -0.72 8.30 6.82
N THR A 60 -0.52 8.21 5.50
CA THR A 60 0.69 7.59 4.93
C THR A 60 1.96 8.29 5.43
N LYS A 61 1.96 9.65 5.46
CA LYS A 61 3.10 10.39 6.00
C LYS A 61 3.32 10.10 7.47
N ALA A 62 2.27 10.06 8.29
CA ALA A 62 2.38 9.74 9.72
C ALA A 62 2.97 8.34 9.96
N LEU A 63 2.56 7.33 9.17
CA LEU A 63 3.13 5.98 9.21
C LEU A 63 4.62 5.98 8.84
N ILE A 64 5.00 6.70 7.78
CA ILE A 64 6.40 6.82 7.34
C ILE A 64 7.27 7.47 8.43
N ASP A 65 6.80 8.59 8.99
CA ASP A 65 7.54 9.33 10.02
C ASP A 65 7.73 8.45 11.28
N ALA A 66 6.67 7.75 11.71
CA ALA A 66 6.74 6.81 12.83
C ALA A 66 7.66 5.60 12.53
N ALA A 67 7.54 4.99 11.35
CA ALA A 67 8.39 3.88 10.95
C ALA A 67 9.88 4.26 11.02
N ARG A 68 10.24 5.43 10.51
CA ARG A 68 11.61 5.95 10.58
C ARG A 68 12.06 6.21 12.02
N GLN A 69 11.19 6.76 12.86
CA GLN A 69 11.48 7.01 14.28
C GLN A 69 11.79 5.72 15.04
N TYR A 70 11.11 4.63 14.71
CA TYR A 70 11.29 3.32 15.35
C TYR A 70 12.23 2.37 14.57
N ASN A 71 12.99 2.89 13.60
CA ASN A 71 13.90 2.11 12.75
C ASN A 71 13.24 0.93 12.02
N ILE A 72 11.96 1.10 11.66
CA ILE A 72 11.24 0.14 10.83
C ILE A 72 11.57 0.46 9.36
N PRO A 73 12.03 -0.52 8.57
CA PRO A 73 12.30 -0.32 7.15
C PRO A 73 11.06 0.17 6.39
N VAL A 74 11.24 1.23 5.60
CA VAL A 74 10.21 1.76 4.71
C VAL A 74 10.53 1.31 3.29
N VAL A 75 9.57 0.59 2.69
CA VAL A 75 9.66 0.07 1.34
C VAL A 75 8.57 0.73 0.50
N TYR A 76 8.96 1.31 -0.61
CA TYR A 76 8.05 1.87 -1.61
C TYR A 76 7.97 0.95 -2.81
N THR A 77 6.84 0.95 -3.49
CA THR A 77 6.73 0.40 -4.84
C THR A 77 6.46 1.49 -5.86
N ALA A 78 7.04 1.32 -7.03
CA ALA A 78 6.82 2.21 -8.17
C ALA A 78 6.80 1.41 -9.48
N GLN A 79 5.78 1.60 -10.29
CA GLN A 79 5.75 1.05 -11.64
C GLN A 79 6.68 1.86 -12.54
N PRO A 80 7.51 1.21 -13.37
CA PRO A 80 8.33 1.91 -14.35
C PRO A 80 7.46 2.42 -15.50
N GLY A 81 7.84 3.54 -16.07
CA GLY A 81 7.22 4.05 -17.29
C GLY A 81 7.59 3.23 -18.53
N ASN A 82 6.79 3.36 -19.59
CA ASN A 82 7.03 2.76 -20.90
C ASN A 82 7.35 1.25 -20.85
N GLN A 83 6.61 0.50 -20.02
CA GLN A 83 6.78 -0.95 -19.92
C GLN A 83 6.58 -1.60 -21.29
N SER A 84 7.54 -2.45 -21.70
CA SER A 84 7.38 -3.20 -22.94
C SER A 84 6.22 -4.22 -22.82
N PRO A 85 5.59 -4.62 -23.94
CA PRO A 85 4.53 -5.62 -23.92
C PRO A 85 4.97 -6.94 -23.25
N GLU A 86 6.25 -7.31 -23.38
CA GLU A 86 6.83 -8.52 -22.76
C GLU A 86 6.79 -8.47 -21.23
N TYR A 87 7.02 -7.30 -20.63
CA TYR A 87 6.96 -7.12 -19.17
C TYR A 87 5.54 -6.86 -18.69
N ARG A 88 4.74 -6.12 -19.46
CA ARG A 88 3.40 -5.74 -19.05
C ARG A 88 2.39 -6.88 -19.18
N GLN A 89 2.50 -7.71 -20.21
CA GLN A 89 1.67 -8.91 -20.41
C GLN A 89 0.16 -8.61 -20.28
N LEU A 90 -0.57 -9.48 -19.54
CA LEU A 90 -2.02 -9.39 -19.32
C LEU A 90 -2.49 -8.06 -18.68
N LEU A 91 -1.62 -7.31 -18.04
CA LEU A 91 -1.99 -5.98 -17.52
C LEU A 91 -2.41 -5.02 -18.66
N THR A 92 -1.93 -5.27 -19.89
CA THR A 92 -2.31 -4.48 -21.07
C THR A 92 -3.79 -4.62 -21.41
N ASP A 93 -4.37 -5.81 -21.22
CA ASP A 93 -5.75 -6.10 -21.55
C ASP A 93 -6.74 -5.31 -20.66
N PHE A 94 -6.36 -5.10 -19.40
CA PHE A 94 -7.19 -4.38 -18.42
C PHE A 94 -6.85 -2.88 -18.33
N TRP A 95 -5.56 -2.53 -18.41
CA TRP A 95 -5.08 -1.19 -18.04
C TRP A 95 -4.33 -0.47 -19.19
N GLY A 96 -4.34 -1.05 -20.40
CA GLY A 96 -3.63 -0.48 -21.54
C GLY A 96 -2.10 -0.43 -21.33
N PRO A 97 -1.37 0.47 -22.03
CA PRO A 97 0.09 0.51 -22.05
C PRO A 97 0.73 0.93 -20.71
N GLY A 98 -0.07 1.40 -19.75
CA GLY A 98 0.43 1.90 -18.46
C GLY A 98 0.92 3.35 -18.53
N LEU A 99 1.74 3.72 -17.55
CA LEU A 99 2.28 5.07 -17.45
C LEU A 99 3.45 5.29 -18.40
N LYS A 100 3.58 6.53 -18.88
CA LYS A 100 4.74 6.96 -19.66
C LYS A 100 5.94 7.20 -18.75
N ASP A 101 7.15 7.12 -19.29
CA ASP A 101 8.37 7.44 -18.56
C ASP A 101 8.59 8.96 -18.54
N GLU A 102 7.75 9.64 -17.80
CA GLU A 102 7.79 11.08 -17.57
C GLU A 102 7.97 11.32 -16.06
N PRO A 103 9.06 11.98 -15.62
CA PRO A 103 9.31 12.18 -14.17
C PRO A 103 8.15 12.81 -13.42
N SER A 104 7.37 13.68 -14.07
CA SER A 104 6.19 14.33 -13.46
C SER A 104 5.10 13.35 -13.02
N ILE A 105 5.02 12.17 -13.62
CA ILE A 105 4.00 11.16 -13.32
C ILE A 105 4.57 9.88 -12.71
N THR A 106 5.83 9.53 -13.01
CA THR A 106 6.48 8.34 -12.46
C THR A 106 6.97 8.53 -11.03
N GLN A 107 7.22 9.79 -10.61
CA GLN A 107 7.69 10.10 -9.27
C GLN A 107 6.69 9.67 -8.17
N ILE A 108 7.21 9.26 -7.03
CA ILE A 108 6.41 9.12 -5.82
C ILE A 108 5.93 10.51 -5.38
N PHE A 109 4.69 10.60 -4.89
CA PHE A 109 4.07 11.87 -4.55
C PHE A 109 4.96 12.70 -3.60
N PRO A 110 5.25 13.99 -3.92
CA PRO A 110 6.32 14.74 -3.26
C PRO A 110 6.25 14.82 -1.73
N LYS A 111 5.04 14.89 -1.16
CA LYS A 111 4.86 14.99 0.31
C LYS A 111 5.26 13.74 1.09
N ILE A 112 5.42 12.61 0.40
CA ILE A 112 5.79 11.31 0.98
C ILE A 112 6.97 10.67 0.25
N SER A 113 7.83 11.46 -0.36
CA SER A 113 9.00 10.99 -1.11
C SER A 113 9.94 10.13 -0.27
N PRO A 114 10.52 9.08 -0.87
CA PRO A 114 11.50 8.24 -0.19
C PRO A 114 12.75 9.03 0.20
N GLN A 115 13.37 8.64 1.31
CA GLN A 115 14.67 9.13 1.77
C GLN A 115 15.78 8.15 1.37
N LYS A 116 17.04 8.56 1.59
CA LYS A 116 18.24 7.79 1.19
C LYS A 116 18.25 6.34 1.73
N ASN A 117 17.69 6.12 2.90
CA ASN A 117 17.70 4.80 3.57
C ASN A 117 16.44 3.97 3.25
N ASP A 118 15.48 4.53 2.52
CA ASP A 118 14.28 3.81 2.13
C ASP A 118 14.56 2.95 0.89
N THR A 119 13.85 1.86 0.75
CA THR A 119 13.95 0.99 -0.42
C THR A 119 12.83 1.31 -1.41
N VAL A 120 13.16 1.47 -2.69
CA VAL A 120 12.17 1.61 -3.75
C VAL A 120 12.24 0.38 -4.66
N LEU A 121 11.17 -0.39 -4.70
CA LEU A 121 11.06 -1.62 -5.50
C LEU A 121 10.30 -1.36 -6.80
N THR A 122 10.80 -1.92 -7.89
CA THR A 122 10.07 -1.90 -9.17
C THR A 122 8.85 -2.80 -9.08
N LYS A 123 7.69 -2.24 -9.41
CA LYS A 123 6.40 -2.93 -9.36
C LYS A 123 5.99 -3.45 -10.73
N TRP A 124 5.81 -4.76 -10.82
CA TRP A 124 5.50 -5.42 -12.10
C TRP A 124 4.09 -6.02 -12.15
N ARG A 125 3.51 -6.39 -11.01
CA ARG A 125 2.22 -7.08 -10.91
C ARG A 125 1.41 -6.51 -9.75
N TYR A 126 0.19 -6.96 -9.56
CA TYR A 126 -0.66 -6.51 -8.45
C TYR A 126 0.01 -6.71 -7.10
N SER A 127 0.45 -7.94 -6.82
CA SER A 127 1.21 -8.19 -5.60
C SER A 127 2.64 -7.66 -5.70
N VAL A 128 3.10 -7.03 -4.62
CA VAL A 128 4.48 -6.55 -4.49
C VAL A 128 5.50 -7.68 -4.50
N PHE A 129 5.13 -8.89 -4.12
CA PHE A 129 6.05 -10.03 -4.07
C PHE A 129 6.40 -10.58 -5.46
N LYS A 130 5.53 -10.32 -6.45
CA LYS A 130 5.73 -10.89 -7.78
C LYS A 130 6.79 -10.15 -8.58
N PHE A 131 7.88 -10.87 -8.91
CA PHE A 131 9.04 -10.34 -9.61
C PHE A 131 9.76 -9.20 -8.86
N SER A 132 9.73 -9.23 -7.53
CA SER A 132 10.46 -8.31 -6.67
C SER A 132 11.22 -9.05 -5.58
N PRO A 133 12.25 -8.45 -5.00
CA PRO A 133 13.03 -9.08 -3.94
C PRO A 133 12.42 -8.94 -2.53
N LEU A 134 11.17 -8.47 -2.37
CA LEU A 134 10.63 -8.12 -1.04
C LEU A 134 10.63 -9.30 -0.06
N GLU A 135 10.22 -10.49 -0.52
CA GLU A 135 10.24 -11.69 0.33
C GLU A 135 11.66 -11.97 0.86
N GLN A 136 12.66 -11.93 -0.01
CA GLN A 136 14.04 -12.14 0.38
C GLN A 136 14.55 -11.06 1.33
N LEU A 137 14.25 -9.78 1.07
CA LEU A 137 14.62 -8.67 1.94
C LEU A 137 14.03 -8.80 3.36
N MET A 138 12.76 -9.22 3.46
CA MET A 138 12.11 -9.47 4.74
C MET A 138 12.75 -10.65 5.47
N ARG A 139 12.98 -11.75 4.76
CA ARG A 139 13.62 -12.97 5.29
C ARG A 139 15.04 -12.67 5.81
N ASP A 140 15.85 -11.97 5.02
CA ASP A 140 17.25 -11.65 5.36
C ASP A 140 17.35 -10.72 6.57
N SER A 141 16.34 -9.84 6.75
CA SER A 141 16.26 -8.96 7.92
C SER A 141 15.57 -9.59 9.14
N GLY A 142 15.11 -10.86 9.04
CA GLY A 142 14.36 -11.54 10.10
C GLY A 142 13.00 -10.92 10.41
N ARG A 143 12.38 -10.22 9.42
CA ARG A 143 11.11 -9.53 9.57
C ARG A 143 9.99 -10.29 8.86
N ASP A 144 8.84 -10.42 9.53
CA ASP A 144 7.70 -11.22 9.08
C ASP A 144 6.35 -10.54 9.32
N GLN A 145 6.34 -9.21 9.52
CA GLN A 145 5.14 -8.40 9.60
C GLN A 145 5.18 -7.30 8.53
N LEU A 146 4.16 -7.24 7.66
CA LEU A 146 4.07 -6.27 6.57
C LEU A 146 2.89 -5.34 6.77
N ILE A 147 3.16 -4.08 7.06
CA ILE A 147 2.17 -3.02 7.18
C ILE A 147 2.00 -2.37 5.81
N ILE A 148 0.78 -2.29 5.30
CA ILE A 148 0.48 -1.86 3.93
C ILE A 148 -0.39 -0.61 3.95
N CYS A 149 0.06 0.44 3.25
CA CYS A 149 -0.70 1.65 2.94
C CYS A 149 -0.52 2.02 1.46
N GLY A 150 -1.38 2.88 0.91
CA GLY A 150 -1.30 3.37 -0.47
C GLY A 150 -2.47 2.96 -1.37
N VAL A 151 -2.23 2.76 -2.65
CA VAL A 151 -3.26 2.53 -3.67
C VAL A 151 -2.94 1.35 -4.59
N TYR A 152 -3.94 0.66 -5.18
CA TYR A 152 -5.37 0.71 -4.85
C TYR A 152 -5.70 -0.41 -3.88
N ALA A 153 -6.62 -0.17 -2.94
CA ALA A 153 -6.89 -1.09 -1.84
C ALA A 153 -7.26 -2.49 -2.31
N HIS A 154 -8.27 -2.64 -3.22
CA HIS A 154 -8.75 -3.95 -3.67
C HIS A 154 -7.83 -4.64 -4.69
N ILE A 155 -6.90 -3.91 -5.33
CA ILE A 155 -6.00 -4.48 -6.34
C ILE A 155 -4.65 -4.82 -5.69
N GLY A 156 -3.72 -3.85 -5.70
CA GLY A 156 -2.35 -4.11 -5.32
C GLY A 156 -2.16 -4.34 -3.83
N CYS A 157 -2.83 -3.58 -2.98
CA CYS A 157 -2.70 -3.70 -1.53
C CYS A 157 -3.29 -5.03 -1.02
N LEU A 158 -4.51 -5.38 -1.42
CA LEU A 158 -5.16 -6.63 -1.04
C LEU A 158 -4.42 -7.86 -1.58
N MET A 159 -3.98 -7.82 -2.86
CA MET A 159 -3.24 -8.95 -3.44
C MET A 159 -1.86 -9.12 -2.79
N SER A 160 -1.21 -8.03 -2.40
CA SER A 160 0.04 -8.10 -1.63
C SER A 160 -0.19 -8.67 -0.23
N ALA A 161 -1.28 -8.29 0.45
CA ALA A 161 -1.63 -8.86 1.74
C ALA A 161 -1.97 -10.36 1.65
N ALA A 162 -2.72 -10.76 0.62
CA ALA A 162 -3.06 -12.17 0.41
C ALA A 162 -1.81 -13.02 0.11
N GLU A 163 -0.87 -12.54 -0.69
CA GLU A 163 0.37 -13.24 -0.96
C GLU A 163 1.29 -13.26 0.28
N ALA A 164 1.40 -12.17 1.03
CA ALA A 164 2.11 -12.15 2.31
C ALA A 164 1.60 -13.25 3.26
N PHE A 165 0.27 -13.35 3.41
CA PHE A 165 -0.36 -14.40 4.21
C PHE A 165 0.03 -15.81 3.74
N MET A 166 0.04 -16.06 2.43
CA MET A 166 0.46 -17.36 1.86
C MET A 166 1.96 -17.65 2.05
N LEU A 167 2.78 -16.60 2.23
CA LEU A 167 4.22 -16.70 2.53
C LEU A 167 4.52 -16.76 4.05
N ASN A 168 3.50 -16.86 4.91
CA ASN A 168 3.60 -16.80 6.37
C ASN A 168 4.16 -15.48 6.90
N ILE A 169 3.98 -14.39 6.18
CA ILE A 169 4.23 -13.02 6.62
C ILE A 169 2.89 -12.44 7.09
N GLN A 170 2.83 -11.94 8.33
CA GLN A 170 1.60 -11.37 8.89
C GLN A 170 1.29 -10.01 8.25
N PRO A 171 0.23 -9.86 7.43
CA PRO A 171 -0.08 -8.58 6.83
C PRO A 171 -1.04 -7.77 7.68
N PHE A 172 -0.80 -6.45 7.72
CA PHE A 172 -1.63 -5.45 8.36
C PHE A 172 -2.01 -4.39 7.33
N LEU A 173 -3.31 -4.19 7.07
CA LEU A 173 -3.78 -3.11 6.21
C LEU A 173 -4.17 -1.90 7.04
N CYS A 174 -3.58 -0.75 6.73
CA CYS A 174 -3.96 0.52 7.35
C CYS A 174 -5.19 1.08 6.65
N GLY A 175 -6.39 0.73 7.15
CA GLY A 175 -7.64 1.01 6.45
C GLY A 175 -7.90 2.49 6.15
N ASP A 176 -7.42 3.40 7.01
CA ASP A 176 -7.50 4.85 6.83
C ASP A 176 -6.27 5.47 6.13
N ALA A 177 -5.36 4.62 5.65
CA ALA A 177 -4.22 4.99 4.82
C ALA A 177 -4.18 4.21 3.49
N LEU A 178 -5.36 3.78 3.01
CA LEU A 178 -5.60 3.20 1.70
C LEU A 178 -6.56 4.10 0.92
N ALA A 179 -6.58 3.98 -0.42
CA ALA A 179 -7.66 4.51 -1.26
C ALA A 179 -7.93 3.57 -2.44
N ASP A 180 -9.11 3.73 -3.05
CA ASP A 180 -9.60 2.87 -4.10
C ASP A 180 -10.43 3.62 -5.15
N PHE A 181 -10.93 2.92 -6.16
CA PHE A 181 -11.77 3.50 -7.23
C PHE A 181 -13.13 3.96 -6.70
N SER A 182 -13.60 3.36 -5.62
CA SER A 182 -14.85 3.72 -4.94
C SER A 182 -14.78 3.37 -3.45
N ARG A 183 -15.71 3.93 -2.68
CA ARG A 183 -15.91 3.55 -1.28
C ARG A 183 -16.27 2.06 -1.15
N GLU A 184 -17.09 1.56 -2.06
CA GLU A 184 -17.53 0.15 -2.05
C GLU A 184 -16.35 -0.81 -2.23
N GLU A 185 -15.44 -0.53 -3.18
CA GLU A 185 -14.24 -1.35 -3.41
C GLU A 185 -13.26 -1.25 -2.25
N HIS A 186 -13.12 -0.07 -1.65
CA HIS A 186 -12.32 0.12 -0.44
C HIS A 186 -12.87 -0.73 0.72
N ASP A 187 -14.18 -0.61 1.02
CA ASP A 187 -14.85 -1.39 2.08
C ASP A 187 -14.78 -2.90 1.81
N MET A 188 -14.94 -3.33 0.55
CA MET A 188 -14.80 -4.72 0.14
C MET A 188 -13.38 -5.23 0.44
N ALA A 189 -12.34 -4.47 0.10
CA ALA A 189 -10.95 -4.84 0.37
C ALA A 189 -10.69 -5.01 1.87
N LEU A 190 -11.13 -4.06 2.70
CA LEU A 190 -10.98 -4.13 4.15
C LEU A 190 -11.74 -5.33 4.75
N LYS A 191 -12.98 -5.57 4.30
CA LYS A 191 -13.80 -6.71 4.74
C LYS A 191 -13.16 -8.04 4.35
N TYR A 192 -12.67 -8.17 3.12
CA TYR A 192 -11.98 -9.39 2.69
C TYR A 192 -10.73 -9.61 3.54
N ALA A 193 -9.89 -8.60 3.68
CA ALA A 193 -8.65 -8.67 4.43
C ALA A 193 -8.88 -9.11 5.88
N SER A 194 -9.74 -8.40 6.64
CA SER A 194 -10.02 -8.65 8.06
C SER A 194 -10.58 -10.05 8.33
N THR A 195 -11.25 -10.65 7.34
CA THR A 195 -11.93 -11.94 7.48
C THR A 195 -11.19 -13.11 6.84
N ARG A 196 -10.14 -12.88 6.06
CA ARG A 196 -9.50 -13.94 5.25
C ARG A 196 -7.97 -14.01 5.34
N CYS A 197 -7.26 -12.87 5.34
CA CYS A 197 -5.82 -12.91 5.15
C CYS A 197 -5.01 -11.85 5.91
N ALA A 198 -5.62 -10.81 6.48
CA ALA A 198 -4.88 -9.73 7.13
C ALA A 198 -5.58 -9.22 8.38
N GLN A 199 -4.88 -8.43 9.17
CA GLN A 199 -5.47 -7.61 10.22
C GLN A 199 -5.62 -6.18 9.72
N VAL A 200 -6.81 -5.61 9.83
CA VAL A 200 -7.10 -4.22 9.47
C VAL A 200 -6.96 -3.35 10.70
N MET A 201 -6.18 -2.29 10.59
CA MET A 201 -5.92 -1.32 11.66
C MET A 201 -6.06 0.11 11.12
N THR A 202 -6.26 1.07 12.01
CA THR A 202 -6.06 2.48 11.66
C THR A 202 -4.59 2.86 11.79
N THR A 203 -4.21 3.94 11.11
CA THR A 203 -2.90 4.58 11.27
C THR A 203 -2.56 4.82 12.74
N GLN A 204 -3.53 5.34 13.50
CA GLN A 204 -3.34 5.60 14.93
C GLN A 204 -3.09 4.32 15.72
N GLN A 205 -3.82 3.22 15.45
CA GLN A 205 -3.62 1.94 16.13
C GLN A 205 -2.24 1.34 15.83
N VAL A 206 -1.76 1.44 14.58
CA VAL A 206 -0.43 0.99 14.20
C VAL A 206 0.65 1.76 14.96
N ILE A 207 0.57 3.09 14.94
CA ILE A 207 1.56 3.95 15.63
C ILE A 207 1.53 3.72 17.15
N GLN A 208 0.35 3.59 17.73
CA GLN A 208 0.20 3.29 19.17
C GLN A 208 0.84 1.94 19.55
N ALA A 209 0.68 0.91 18.72
CA ALA A 209 1.32 -0.39 18.95
C ALA A 209 2.85 -0.26 18.99
N TRP A 210 3.44 0.56 18.11
CA TRP A 210 4.89 0.81 18.11
C TRP A 210 5.40 1.66 19.29
N ILE A 211 4.54 2.55 19.84
CA ILE A 211 4.90 3.38 21.02
C ILE A 211 4.90 2.54 22.31
N GLN A 212 4.04 1.53 22.40
CA GLN A 212 3.82 0.75 23.61
C GLN A 212 4.79 -0.44 23.76
N GLU A 213 5.62 -0.71 22.77
CA GLU A 213 6.64 -1.76 22.80
C GLU A 213 7.96 -1.26 23.42
#